data_0bfea7fbf3cf73c0bf66452c9ad8d7cf
#
_entry.id   0bfea7fbf3cf73c0bf66452c9ad8d7cf
#
_cell.length_a   1.000
_cell.length_b   1.000
_cell.length_c   1.000
_cell.angle_alpha   90.00
_cell.angle_beta   90.00
_cell.angle_gamma   90.00
#
_symmetry.space_group_name_H-M   'P 1'
#
loop_
_entity.id
_entity.type
_entity.pdbx_description
1 polymer ?
#
loop_
_entity_poly.entity_id
_entity_poly.type
_entity_poly.pdbx_seq_one_letter_code
_entity_poly.pdbx_strand_id
1 'polypeptide(L)'
;MNAEQRRKDRPSVRERILAAAFELYAAHGVRDTGIEELLARSEVAKASFYRHFASKDELGLVYLERLYQERRIELAEAVRAAGDGPMALLAVFDIYAQLFRTRVPEARSFIHVLMELGPEHRLGKACIHYSALLREDLARFAAERGISDPVEFAAELQTLIKGTIVSSTEGDEDAAELGRRLGRLVVEAHLREEPEK
;
A
#
# COMPACT_ATOMS: atom_id res chain seq x y z
N MET A 1 -37.09 10.74 -0.83
CA MET A 1 -35.66 11.16 -0.89
C MET A 1 -35.60 12.31 -1.88
N ASN A 2 -35.29 13.52 -1.40
CA ASN A 2 -35.43 14.79 -2.13
C ASN A 2 -34.26 14.95 -3.11
N ALA A 3 -34.46 15.63 -4.25
CA ALA A 3 -33.44 15.88 -5.29
C ALA A 3 -32.17 16.57 -4.75
N GLU A 4 -32.32 17.37 -3.70
CA GLU A 4 -31.19 18.03 -2.98
C GLU A 4 -30.33 17.04 -2.19
N GLN A 5 -30.93 16.00 -1.61
CA GLN A 5 -30.23 14.92 -0.92
C GLN A 5 -29.37 14.09 -1.90
N ARG A 6 -29.94 13.77 -3.07
CA ARG A 6 -29.20 13.05 -4.16
C ARG A 6 -28.04 13.86 -4.74
N ARG A 7 -28.10 15.19 -4.67
CA ARG A 7 -27.02 16.07 -5.13
C ARG A 7 -25.89 16.19 -4.11
N LYS A 8 -26.17 16.03 -2.82
CA LYS A 8 -25.18 15.97 -1.73
C LYS A 8 -24.44 14.64 -1.68
N ASP A 9 -25.08 13.55 -2.09
CA ASP A 9 -24.53 12.19 -2.06
C ASP A 9 -23.71 11.83 -3.32
N ARG A 10 -23.65 12.72 -4.33
CA ARG A 10 -22.85 12.45 -5.53
C ARG A 10 -21.38 12.81 -5.26
N PRO A 11 -20.42 11.86 -5.48
CA PRO A 11 -18.99 12.14 -5.29
C PRO A 11 -18.56 13.40 -6.06
N SER A 12 -17.71 14.19 -5.46
CA SER A 12 -17.15 15.38 -6.11
C SER A 12 -16.41 14.99 -7.39
N VAL A 13 -16.21 15.94 -8.29
CA VAL A 13 -15.44 15.70 -9.53
C VAL A 13 -14.06 15.14 -9.21
N ARG A 14 -13.40 15.67 -8.18
CA ARG A 14 -12.08 15.22 -7.73
C ARG A 14 -12.11 13.76 -7.25
N GLU A 15 -13.13 13.37 -6.49
CA GLU A 15 -13.29 11.99 -6.00
C GLU A 15 -13.59 11.01 -7.14
N ARG A 16 -14.38 11.40 -8.14
CA ARG A 16 -14.64 10.57 -9.33
C ARG A 16 -13.38 10.31 -10.13
N ILE A 17 -12.53 11.33 -10.33
CA ILE A 17 -11.24 11.19 -10.99
C ILE A 17 -10.32 10.26 -10.19
N LEU A 18 -10.25 10.42 -8.87
CA LEU A 18 -9.46 9.54 -8.00
C LEU A 18 -9.97 8.10 -8.02
N ALA A 19 -11.27 7.88 -7.95
CA ALA A 19 -11.85 6.54 -8.03
C ALA A 19 -11.51 5.86 -9.37
N ALA A 20 -11.63 6.58 -10.50
CA ALA A 20 -11.22 6.09 -11.81
C ALA A 20 -9.71 5.77 -11.86
N ALA A 21 -8.88 6.60 -11.24
CA ALA A 21 -7.43 6.33 -11.14
C ALA A 21 -7.14 5.06 -10.34
N PHE A 22 -7.82 4.84 -9.21
CA PHE A 22 -7.66 3.62 -8.42
C PHE A 22 -8.00 2.36 -9.21
N GLU A 23 -9.08 2.38 -9.98
CA GLU A 23 -9.48 1.25 -10.80
C GLU A 23 -8.52 1.01 -11.97
N LEU A 24 -8.18 2.07 -12.72
CA LEU A 24 -7.38 1.95 -13.94
C LEU A 24 -5.90 1.67 -13.63
N TYR A 25 -5.31 2.35 -12.63
CA TYR A 25 -3.94 2.07 -12.21
C TYR A 25 -3.81 0.66 -11.64
N ALA A 26 -4.86 0.17 -11.03
CA ALA A 26 -4.93 -1.19 -10.55
C ALA A 26 -5.01 -2.23 -11.70
N ALA A 27 -5.64 -1.91 -12.80
CA ALA A 27 -5.85 -2.84 -13.91
C ALA A 27 -4.71 -2.79 -14.96
N HIS A 28 -4.17 -1.60 -15.22
CA HIS A 28 -3.28 -1.35 -16.37
C HIS A 28 -1.92 -0.78 -15.95
N GLY A 29 -1.73 -0.42 -14.68
CA GLY A 29 -0.57 0.33 -14.22
C GLY A 29 -0.70 1.84 -14.45
N VAL A 30 0.21 2.58 -13.84
CA VAL A 30 0.21 4.05 -13.90
C VAL A 30 0.72 4.55 -15.26
N ARG A 31 1.72 3.87 -15.84
CA ARG A 31 2.32 4.27 -17.13
C ARG A 31 1.31 4.18 -18.26
N ASP A 32 0.65 3.02 -18.38
CA ASP A 32 -0.16 2.66 -19.52
C ASP A 32 -1.57 3.27 -19.45
N THR A 33 -2.05 3.67 -18.28
CA THR A 33 -3.30 4.41 -18.15
C THR A 33 -3.20 5.80 -18.77
N GLY A 34 -3.96 6.03 -19.85
CA GLY A 34 -4.03 7.31 -20.54
C GLY A 34 -4.97 8.33 -19.88
N ILE A 35 -4.75 9.64 -20.14
CA ILE A 35 -5.68 10.69 -19.67
C ILE A 35 -7.08 10.50 -20.26
N GLU A 36 -7.19 10.15 -21.53
CA GLU A 36 -8.48 9.96 -22.18
C GLU A 36 -9.29 8.82 -21.54
N GLU A 37 -8.62 7.76 -21.09
CA GLU A 37 -9.24 6.66 -20.38
C GLU A 37 -9.72 7.09 -18.98
N LEU A 38 -8.91 7.87 -18.26
CA LEU A 38 -9.30 8.49 -16.97
C LEU A 38 -10.52 9.40 -17.13
N LEU A 39 -10.57 10.22 -18.19
CA LEU A 39 -11.70 11.08 -18.48
C LEU A 39 -12.96 10.28 -18.79
N ALA A 40 -12.87 9.27 -19.63
CA ALA A 40 -13.98 8.38 -19.97
C ALA A 40 -14.50 7.65 -18.71
N ARG A 41 -13.61 7.05 -17.91
CA ARG A 41 -13.98 6.28 -16.72
C ARG A 41 -14.58 7.15 -15.61
N SER A 42 -14.06 8.37 -15.42
CA SER A 42 -14.57 9.31 -14.43
C SER A 42 -15.79 10.10 -14.88
N GLU A 43 -16.15 10.05 -16.15
CA GLU A 43 -17.19 10.88 -16.78
C GLU A 43 -16.94 12.38 -16.56
N VAL A 44 -15.69 12.83 -16.71
CA VAL A 44 -15.26 14.20 -16.46
C VAL A 44 -14.70 14.81 -17.73
N ALA A 45 -15.13 16.06 -18.04
CA ALA A 45 -14.58 16.81 -19.17
C ALA A 45 -13.10 17.16 -18.94
N LYS A 46 -12.30 17.16 -20.01
CA LYS A 46 -10.86 17.45 -19.99
C LYS A 46 -10.51 18.75 -19.27
N ALA A 47 -11.23 19.82 -19.53
CA ALA A 47 -11.03 21.09 -18.84
C ALA A 47 -11.31 21.02 -17.33
N SER A 48 -12.24 20.15 -16.91
CA SER A 48 -12.54 19.93 -15.51
C SER A 48 -11.45 19.11 -14.82
N PHE A 49 -10.89 18.11 -15.50
CA PHE A 49 -9.73 17.36 -15.00
C PHE A 49 -8.57 18.31 -14.67
N TYR A 50 -8.16 19.14 -15.62
CA TYR A 50 -7.02 20.05 -15.44
C TYR A 50 -7.26 21.19 -14.42
N ARG A 51 -8.49 21.43 -14.01
CA ARG A 51 -8.78 22.30 -12.86
C ARG A 51 -8.50 21.64 -11.51
N HIS A 52 -8.51 20.30 -11.45
CA HIS A 52 -8.30 19.53 -10.22
C HIS A 52 -6.90 18.95 -10.12
N PHE A 53 -6.29 18.60 -11.25
CA PHE A 53 -4.97 18.00 -11.34
C PHE A 53 -4.22 18.60 -12.54
N ALA A 54 -3.12 19.29 -12.28
CA ALA A 54 -2.35 19.95 -13.35
C ALA A 54 -1.72 18.95 -14.33
N SER A 55 -1.54 17.67 -13.90
CA SER A 55 -0.98 16.60 -14.74
C SER A 55 -1.44 15.22 -14.25
N LYS A 56 -1.18 14.19 -15.08
CA LYS A 56 -1.34 12.78 -14.66
C LYS A 56 -0.43 12.43 -13.47
N ASP A 57 0.76 12.98 -13.43
CA ASP A 57 1.69 12.76 -12.30
C ASP A 57 1.17 13.37 -10.99
N GLU A 58 0.53 14.53 -11.04
CA GLU A 58 -0.09 15.10 -9.84
C GLU A 58 -1.24 14.21 -9.32
N LEU A 59 -2.07 13.68 -10.22
CA LEU A 59 -3.06 12.68 -9.86
C LEU A 59 -2.41 11.42 -9.27
N GLY A 60 -1.30 10.96 -9.87
CA GLY A 60 -0.53 9.83 -9.39
C GLY A 60 0.03 10.03 -7.98
N LEU A 61 0.52 11.24 -7.66
CA LEU A 61 0.99 11.55 -6.30
C LEU A 61 -0.15 11.49 -5.27
N VAL A 62 -1.32 12.04 -5.60
CA VAL A 62 -2.49 11.97 -4.71
C VAL A 62 -2.99 10.54 -4.54
N TYR A 63 -2.93 9.73 -5.61
CA TYR A 63 -3.21 8.30 -5.55
C TYR A 63 -2.26 7.57 -4.58
N LEU A 64 -0.95 7.79 -4.70
CA LEU A 64 0.06 7.15 -3.84
C LEU A 64 -0.07 7.59 -2.38
N GLU A 65 -0.34 8.87 -2.13
CA GLU A 65 -0.59 9.37 -0.77
C GLU A 65 -1.80 8.67 -0.14
N ARG A 66 -2.90 8.57 -0.89
CA ARG A 66 -4.10 7.88 -0.40
C ARG A 66 -3.85 6.40 -0.15
N LEU A 67 -3.13 5.72 -1.06
CA LEU A 67 -2.70 4.35 -0.88
C LEU A 67 -1.87 4.17 0.40
N TYR A 68 -0.95 5.11 0.69
CA TYR A 68 -0.16 5.10 1.92
C TYR A 68 -1.07 5.22 3.16
N GLN A 69 -2.00 6.17 3.17
CA GLN A 69 -2.90 6.35 4.31
C GLN A 69 -3.77 5.11 4.56
N GLU A 70 -4.30 4.50 3.50
CA GLU A 70 -5.07 3.24 3.59
C GLU A 70 -4.20 2.12 4.18
N ARG A 71 -2.98 1.91 3.68
CA ARG A 71 -2.06 0.87 4.18
C ARG A 71 -1.67 1.09 5.64
N ARG A 72 -1.41 2.33 6.02
CA ARG A 72 -1.06 2.71 7.38
C ARG A 72 -2.19 2.39 8.36
N ILE A 73 -3.42 2.70 7.99
CA ILE A 73 -4.61 2.41 8.81
C ILE A 73 -4.81 0.90 8.92
N GLU A 74 -4.80 0.17 7.79
CA GLU A 74 -4.96 -1.28 7.77
C GLU A 74 -3.89 -1.98 8.61
N LEU A 75 -2.63 -1.55 8.51
CA LEU A 75 -1.53 -2.10 9.31
C LEU A 75 -1.79 -1.89 10.81
N ALA A 76 -2.14 -0.66 11.22
CA ALA A 76 -2.39 -0.34 12.61
C ALA A 76 -3.57 -1.13 13.18
N GLU A 77 -4.64 -1.29 12.41
CA GLU A 77 -5.84 -2.05 12.79
C GLU A 77 -5.54 -3.55 12.88
N ALA A 78 -4.85 -4.12 11.90
CA ALA A 78 -4.51 -5.53 11.86
C ALA A 78 -3.59 -5.92 13.04
N VAL A 79 -2.53 -5.12 13.28
CA VAL A 79 -1.60 -5.37 14.38
C VAL A 79 -2.30 -5.25 15.74
N ARG A 80 -3.19 -4.27 15.92
CA ARG A 80 -3.97 -4.12 17.15
C ARG A 80 -4.97 -5.27 17.36
N ALA A 81 -5.65 -5.70 16.31
CA ALA A 81 -6.59 -6.81 16.38
C ALA A 81 -5.93 -8.15 16.67
N ALA A 82 -4.66 -8.32 16.26
CA ALA A 82 -3.87 -9.53 16.51
C ALA A 82 -3.31 -9.62 17.94
N GLY A 83 -3.42 -8.56 18.75
CA GLY A 83 -3.05 -8.53 20.17
C GLY A 83 -1.77 -7.73 20.46
N ASP A 84 -1.30 -7.84 21.71
CA ASP A 84 -0.21 -7.01 22.23
C ASP A 84 1.17 -7.66 22.13
N GLY A 85 1.23 -8.95 21.82
CA GLY A 85 2.49 -9.70 21.71
C GLY A 85 3.24 -9.43 20.40
N PRO A 86 4.54 -9.76 20.34
CA PRO A 86 5.37 -9.57 19.15
C PRO A 86 4.85 -10.29 17.91
N MET A 87 4.19 -11.44 18.07
CA MET A 87 3.59 -12.20 16.95
C MET A 87 2.44 -11.45 16.26
N ALA A 88 1.86 -10.43 16.89
CA ALA A 88 0.85 -9.57 16.27
C ALA A 88 1.40 -8.80 15.04
N LEU A 89 2.71 -8.57 14.96
CA LEU A 89 3.37 -7.93 13.82
C LEU A 89 3.22 -8.75 12.53
N LEU A 90 2.98 -10.06 12.65
CA LEU A 90 2.74 -10.94 11.50
C LEU A 90 1.37 -10.72 10.82
N ALA A 91 0.47 -9.95 11.42
CA ALA A 91 -0.82 -9.58 10.83
C ALA A 91 -0.66 -8.79 9.52
N VAL A 92 0.50 -8.19 9.27
CA VAL A 92 0.82 -7.57 7.99
C VAL A 92 0.67 -8.54 6.81
N PHE A 93 1.03 -9.82 6.99
CA PHE A 93 0.87 -10.84 5.95
C PHE A 93 -0.60 -11.22 5.71
N ASP A 94 -1.47 -11.08 6.71
CA ASP A 94 -2.91 -11.31 6.55
C ASP A 94 -3.55 -10.23 5.65
N ILE A 95 -3.06 -8.98 5.72
CA ILE A 95 -3.44 -7.91 4.79
C ILE A 95 -3.11 -8.31 3.35
N TYR A 96 -1.88 -8.76 3.11
CA TYR A 96 -1.46 -9.18 1.76
C TYR A 96 -2.19 -10.44 1.29
N ALA A 97 -2.41 -11.42 2.19
CA ALA A 97 -3.23 -12.59 1.87
C ALA A 97 -4.65 -12.21 1.42
N GLN A 98 -5.25 -11.22 2.08
CA GLN A 98 -6.57 -10.68 1.69
C GLN A 98 -6.51 -9.99 0.33
N LEU A 99 -5.50 -9.15 0.09
CA LEU A 99 -5.31 -8.43 -1.17
C LEU A 99 -5.12 -9.38 -2.35
N PHE A 100 -4.29 -10.43 -2.19
CA PHE A 100 -4.04 -11.41 -3.24
C PHE A 100 -5.31 -12.21 -3.58
N ARG A 101 -6.10 -12.60 -2.56
CA ARG A 101 -7.38 -13.31 -2.78
C ARG A 101 -8.42 -12.47 -3.51
N THR A 102 -8.49 -11.18 -3.23
CA THR A 102 -9.48 -10.29 -3.86
C THR A 102 -9.11 -9.93 -5.29
N ARG A 103 -7.96 -10.44 -5.80
CA ARG A 103 -7.44 -10.13 -7.13
C ARG A 103 -7.49 -8.62 -7.41
N VAL A 104 -7.30 -7.84 -6.35
CA VAL A 104 -7.09 -6.41 -6.54
C VAL A 104 -5.76 -6.29 -7.26
N PRO A 105 -5.78 -5.76 -8.49
CA PRO A 105 -4.62 -5.82 -9.36
C PRO A 105 -3.37 -5.26 -8.70
N GLU A 106 -2.26 -5.79 -9.10
CA GLU A 106 -0.89 -5.65 -8.61
C GLU A 106 -0.41 -4.20 -8.45
N ALA A 107 -1.00 -3.26 -9.20
CA ALA A 107 -0.66 -1.83 -9.16
C ALA A 107 -1.00 -1.14 -7.82
N ARG A 108 -1.67 -1.80 -6.87
CA ARG A 108 -1.87 -1.27 -5.50
C ARG A 108 -0.67 -1.47 -4.58
N SER A 109 0.52 -1.64 -5.12
CA SER A 109 1.76 -1.72 -4.36
C SER A 109 2.73 -0.65 -4.81
N PHE A 110 3.40 0.02 -3.86
CA PHE A 110 4.46 0.96 -4.16
C PHE A 110 5.59 0.33 -4.96
N ILE A 111 5.85 -0.98 -4.77
CA ILE A 111 6.91 -1.67 -5.49
C ILE A 111 6.59 -1.80 -6.99
N HIS A 112 5.34 -2.07 -7.35
CA HIS A 112 4.94 -2.15 -8.76
C HIS A 112 5.10 -0.80 -9.48
N VAL A 113 4.59 0.28 -8.88
CA VAL A 113 4.73 1.63 -9.45
C VAL A 113 6.21 2.05 -9.54
N LEU A 114 7.02 1.70 -8.53
CA LEU A 114 8.45 1.96 -8.53
C LEU A 114 9.18 1.19 -9.64
N MET A 115 8.88 -0.07 -9.83
CA MET A 115 9.48 -0.90 -10.89
C MET A 115 9.04 -0.46 -12.29
N GLU A 116 7.80 -0.03 -12.43
CA GLU A 116 7.22 0.46 -13.68
C GLU A 116 7.86 1.78 -14.14
N LEU A 117 8.04 2.74 -13.23
CA LEU A 117 8.44 4.11 -13.55
C LEU A 117 9.92 4.41 -13.24
N GLY A 118 10.56 3.60 -12.39
CA GLY A 118 11.93 3.76 -11.95
C GLY A 118 12.10 4.75 -10.79
N PRO A 119 13.26 4.69 -10.07
CA PRO A 119 13.50 5.45 -8.84
C PRO A 119 13.70 6.95 -9.09
N GLU A 120 14.07 7.36 -10.30
CA GLU A 120 14.26 8.76 -10.64
C GLU A 120 12.98 9.49 -11.02
N HIS A 121 11.94 8.75 -11.40
CA HIS A 121 10.63 9.33 -11.69
C HIS A 121 10.01 9.94 -10.42
N ARG A 122 9.24 11.02 -10.58
CA ARG A 122 8.60 11.72 -9.44
C ARG A 122 7.72 10.79 -8.59
N LEU A 123 6.97 9.89 -9.24
CA LEU A 123 6.15 8.90 -8.56
C LEU A 123 7.01 7.77 -7.95
N GLY A 124 8.11 7.39 -8.58
CA GLY A 124 9.05 6.44 -8.01
C GLY A 124 9.69 6.95 -6.71
N LYS A 125 10.10 8.22 -6.68
CA LYS A 125 10.57 8.89 -5.45
C LYS A 125 9.51 8.91 -4.35
N ALA A 126 8.26 9.17 -4.70
CA ALA A 126 7.14 9.10 -3.76
C ALA A 126 6.92 7.67 -3.23
N CYS A 127 7.03 6.63 -4.07
CA CYS A 127 6.95 5.23 -3.64
C CYS A 127 8.06 4.88 -2.64
N ILE A 128 9.28 5.31 -2.88
CA ILE A 128 10.41 5.11 -1.96
C ILE A 128 10.12 5.79 -0.62
N HIS A 129 9.64 7.03 -0.65
CA HIS A 129 9.31 7.80 0.54
C HIS A 129 8.19 7.12 1.36
N TYR A 130 7.07 6.77 0.76
CA TYR A 130 5.96 6.11 1.47
C TYR A 130 6.32 4.72 1.96
N SER A 131 7.15 3.99 1.23
CA SER A 131 7.69 2.71 1.69
C SER A 131 8.58 2.86 2.93
N ALA A 132 9.37 3.95 3.02
CA ALA A 132 10.15 4.26 4.20
C ALA A 132 9.26 4.61 5.40
N LEU A 133 8.22 5.41 5.22
CA LEU A 133 7.27 5.75 6.28
C LEU A 133 6.53 4.51 6.83
N LEU A 134 6.12 3.57 5.97
CA LEU A 134 5.53 2.31 6.43
C LEU A 134 6.52 1.45 7.23
N ARG A 135 7.80 1.49 6.88
CA ARG A 135 8.85 0.83 7.66
C ARG A 135 9.04 1.48 9.05
N GLU A 136 8.96 2.80 9.13
CA GLU A 136 9.00 3.52 10.40
C GLU A 136 7.81 3.15 11.29
N ASP A 137 6.60 3.03 10.72
CA ASP A 137 5.43 2.54 11.46
C ASP A 137 5.63 1.11 11.97
N LEU A 138 6.20 0.20 11.15
CA LEU A 138 6.55 -1.16 11.58
C LEU A 138 7.58 -1.15 12.73
N ALA A 139 8.62 -0.31 12.65
CA ALA A 139 9.63 -0.19 13.70
C ALA A 139 9.00 0.31 15.01
N ARG A 140 8.10 1.28 14.93
CA ARG A 140 7.37 1.78 16.11
C ARG A 140 6.50 0.68 16.74
N PHE A 141 5.73 -0.07 15.95
CA PHE A 141 4.94 -1.19 16.46
C PHE A 141 5.80 -2.31 17.06
N ALA A 142 6.98 -2.56 16.49
CA ALA A 142 7.95 -3.53 17.00
C ALA A 142 8.51 -3.08 18.36
N ALA A 143 8.89 -1.81 18.49
CA ALA A 143 9.36 -1.24 19.76
C ALA A 143 8.30 -1.32 20.88
N GLU A 144 7.04 -0.99 20.55
CA GLU A 144 5.90 -1.09 21.47
C GLU A 144 5.67 -2.52 21.99
N ARG A 145 6.17 -3.55 21.28
CA ARG A 145 6.00 -4.98 21.58
C ARG A 145 7.28 -5.67 22.05
N GLY A 146 8.29 -4.89 22.45
CA GLY A 146 9.50 -5.40 23.08
C GLY A 146 10.47 -6.10 22.13
N ILE A 147 10.45 -5.78 20.84
CA ILE A 147 11.49 -6.20 19.89
C ILE A 147 12.79 -5.46 20.19
N SER A 148 13.92 -6.19 20.30
CA SER A 148 15.22 -5.68 20.75
C SER A 148 15.83 -4.65 19.81
N ASP A 149 15.80 -4.90 18.48
CA ASP A 149 16.21 -3.94 17.44
C ASP A 149 15.03 -3.69 16.47
N PRO A 150 14.13 -2.76 16.82
CA PRO A 150 12.93 -2.53 16.02
C PRO A 150 13.22 -1.95 14.63
N VAL A 151 14.36 -1.28 14.43
CA VAL A 151 14.73 -0.69 13.13
C VAL A 151 15.21 -1.77 12.17
N GLU A 152 16.09 -2.66 12.64
CA GLU A 152 16.57 -3.80 11.86
C GLU A 152 15.43 -4.78 11.59
N PHE A 153 14.66 -5.13 12.60
CA PHE A 153 13.46 -5.96 12.48
C PHE A 153 12.50 -5.43 11.39
N ALA A 154 12.21 -4.13 11.39
CA ALA A 154 11.31 -3.53 10.40
C ALA A 154 11.89 -3.58 8.98
N ALA A 155 13.21 -3.47 8.82
CA ALA A 155 13.88 -3.60 7.53
C ALA A 155 13.80 -5.03 7.00
N GLU A 156 14.03 -6.02 7.84
CA GLU A 156 13.91 -7.45 7.52
C GLU A 156 12.47 -7.83 7.16
N LEU A 157 11.51 -7.45 8.03
CA LEU A 157 10.10 -7.73 7.79
C LEU A 157 9.60 -7.08 6.49
N GLN A 158 10.01 -5.83 6.23
CA GLN A 158 9.66 -5.15 4.98
C GLN A 158 10.27 -5.83 3.75
N THR A 159 11.47 -6.40 3.88
CA THR A 159 12.11 -7.17 2.80
C THR A 159 11.31 -8.43 2.50
N LEU A 160 10.84 -9.15 3.52
CA LEU A 160 9.94 -10.30 3.36
C LEU A 160 8.61 -9.90 2.72
N ILE A 161 8.01 -8.78 3.14
CA ILE A 161 6.77 -8.25 2.54
C ILE A 161 6.97 -8.01 1.04
N LYS A 162 8.07 -7.36 0.64
CA LYS A 162 8.38 -7.11 -0.77
C LYS A 162 8.54 -8.41 -1.56
N GLY A 163 9.25 -9.38 -0.98
CA GLY A 163 9.38 -10.73 -1.57
C GLY A 163 8.03 -11.40 -1.74
N THR A 164 7.17 -11.35 -0.73
CA THR A 164 5.80 -11.89 -0.77
C THR A 164 4.97 -11.28 -1.90
N ILE A 165 5.05 -9.96 -2.10
CA ILE A 165 4.35 -9.26 -3.17
C ILE A 165 4.85 -9.74 -4.54
N VAL A 166 6.17 -9.84 -4.72
CA VAL A 166 6.77 -10.30 -5.99
C VAL A 166 6.38 -11.74 -6.28
N SER A 167 6.52 -12.66 -5.31
CA SER A 167 6.13 -14.07 -5.49
C SER A 167 4.66 -14.24 -5.85
N SER A 168 3.76 -13.46 -5.22
CA SER A 168 2.34 -13.46 -5.60
C SER A 168 2.12 -12.99 -7.05
N THR A 169 2.90 -12.02 -7.52
CA THR A 169 2.87 -11.56 -8.92
C THR A 169 3.34 -12.64 -9.90
N GLU A 170 4.25 -13.51 -9.47
CA GLU A 170 4.72 -14.67 -10.23
C GLU A 170 3.70 -15.84 -10.25
N GLY A 171 2.59 -15.70 -9.50
CA GLY A 171 1.52 -16.70 -9.46
C GLY A 171 1.59 -17.65 -8.27
N ASP A 172 2.47 -17.40 -7.29
CA ASP A 172 2.52 -18.17 -6.05
C ASP A 172 1.33 -17.82 -5.14
N GLU A 173 0.35 -18.72 -5.07
CA GLU A 173 -0.87 -18.54 -4.26
C GLU A 173 -0.57 -18.61 -2.75
N ASP A 174 0.53 -19.25 -2.35
CA ASP A 174 0.95 -19.44 -0.96
C ASP A 174 1.94 -18.38 -0.48
N ALA A 175 2.27 -17.39 -1.32
CA ALA A 175 3.27 -16.36 -1.02
C ALA A 175 3.06 -15.67 0.34
N ALA A 176 1.82 -15.34 0.69
CA ALA A 176 1.51 -14.67 1.96
C ALA A 176 1.71 -15.61 3.17
N GLU A 177 1.38 -16.89 3.06
CA GLU A 177 1.60 -17.88 4.10
C GLU A 177 3.11 -18.14 4.29
N LEU A 178 3.86 -18.28 3.20
CA LEU A 178 5.31 -18.38 3.23
C LEU A 178 5.93 -17.15 3.89
N GLY A 179 5.52 -15.94 3.49
CA GLY A 179 5.98 -14.71 4.10
C GLY A 179 5.71 -14.65 5.60
N ARG A 180 4.51 -15.04 6.03
CA ARG A 180 4.14 -15.12 7.44
C ARG A 180 5.00 -16.12 8.23
N ARG A 181 5.26 -17.30 7.65
CA ARG A 181 6.11 -18.33 8.27
C ARG A 181 7.55 -17.85 8.43
N LEU A 182 8.13 -17.21 7.41
CA LEU A 182 9.46 -16.62 7.48
C LEU A 182 9.50 -15.44 8.45
N GLY A 183 8.48 -14.57 8.44
CA GLY A 183 8.35 -13.47 9.39
C GLY A 183 8.31 -13.94 10.85
N ARG A 184 7.74 -15.12 11.13
CA ARG A 184 7.80 -15.73 12.48
C ARG A 184 9.24 -15.98 12.91
N LEU A 185 10.09 -16.48 12.02
CA LEU A 185 11.50 -16.73 12.34
C LEU A 185 12.24 -15.42 12.64
N VAL A 186 11.91 -14.35 11.93
CA VAL A 186 12.45 -13.00 12.19
C VAL A 186 12.01 -12.51 13.59
N VAL A 187 10.71 -12.62 13.92
CA VAL A 187 10.21 -12.26 15.26
C VAL A 187 10.94 -13.05 16.34
N GLU A 188 11.06 -14.38 16.18
CA GLU A 188 11.71 -15.25 17.17
C GLU A 188 13.21 -14.93 17.33
N ALA A 189 13.91 -14.54 16.26
CA ALA A 189 15.30 -14.13 16.34
C ALA A 189 15.47 -12.89 17.22
N HIS A 190 14.66 -11.86 16.98
CA HIS A 190 14.71 -10.60 17.74
C HIS A 190 14.16 -10.69 19.19
N LEU A 191 13.53 -11.80 19.57
CA LEU A 191 13.13 -12.06 20.96
C LEU A 191 14.20 -12.78 21.78
N ARG A 192 15.14 -13.49 21.11
CA ARG A 192 16.20 -14.27 21.78
C ARG A 192 17.43 -13.44 22.12
N GLU A 193 17.56 -12.23 21.60
CA GLU A 193 18.64 -11.32 21.89
C GLU A 193 18.37 -10.55 23.20
N GLU A 194 18.34 -11.27 24.35
CA GLU A 194 18.67 -10.59 25.61
C GLU A 194 20.19 -10.34 25.59
N PRO A 195 20.65 -9.09 25.84
CA PRO A 195 22.09 -8.83 25.91
C PRO A 195 22.67 -9.70 27.02
N GLU A 196 23.65 -10.53 26.69
CA GLU A 196 24.50 -11.16 27.68
C GLU A 196 25.04 -10.03 28.60
N LYS A 197 24.75 -10.18 29.91
CA LYS A 197 25.21 -9.25 30.96
C LYS A 197 26.71 -9.44 31.24
#